data_dc7d368bd18752f3a5d619a8ad37f2a8
#
_entry.id   dc7d368bd18752f3a5d619a8ad37f2a8
#
_cell.length_a   1.000
_cell.length_b   1.000
_cell.length_c   1.000
_cell.angle_alpha   90.00
_cell.angle_beta   90.00
_cell.angle_gamma   90.00
#
_symmetry.space_group_name_H-M   'P 1'
#
loop_
_entity.id
_entity.type
_entity.pdbx_description
1 polymer ?
#
loop_
_entity_poly.entity_id
_entity_poly.type
_entity_poly.pdbx_seq_one_letter_code
_entity_poly.pdbx_strand_id
1 'polypeptide(L)'
;MLLALSLAKSRNLNPKLRGRVVQALRLLPETIAEALNSKEQMIEIAPDIANKDNALFLGRGIFYPIAKEGALKLKEISYIHAEAYPAGELKHGPLALIDENMPVIALAPESEI
;
A
#
# COMPACT_ATOMS: atom_id res chain seq x y z
N MET A 1 8.29 2.37 15.17
CA MET A 1 9.17 3.46 14.66
C MET A 1 9.88 4.21 15.79
N LEU A 2 9.21 4.76 16.82
CA LEU A 2 9.84 5.52 17.92
C LEU A 2 10.90 4.73 18.69
N LEU A 3 10.61 3.47 19.03
CA LEU A 3 11.58 2.57 19.66
C LEU A 3 12.82 2.37 18.79
N ALA A 4 12.65 2.13 17.49
CA ALA A 4 13.76 1.99 16.54
C ALA A 4 14.64 3.25 16.49
N LEU A 5 14.04 4.45 16.48
CA LEU A 5 14.77 5.72 16.54
C LEU A 5 15.54 5.90 17.85
N SER A 6 14.96 5.48 18.98
CA SER A 6 15.62 5.53 20.28
C SER A 6 16.84 4.61 20.33
N LEU A 7 16.69 3.37 19.86
CA LEU A 7 17.79 2.40 19.77
C LEU A 7 18.88 2.85 18.78
N ALA A 8 18.48 3.41 17.63
CA ALA A 8 19.40 3.92 16.63
C ALA A 8 20.22 5.12 17.15
N LYS A 9 19.63 5.95 18.01
CA LYS A 9 20.35 7.04 18.68
C LYS A 9 21.51 6.52 19.52
N SER A 10 21.31 5.44 20.29
CA SER A 10 22.36 4.80 21.11
C SER A 10 23.42 4.08 20.26
N ARG A 11 23.16 3.85 18.97
CA ARG A 11 24.03 3.22 17.99
C ARG A 11 24.63 4.22 16.98
N ASN A 12 24.76 5.50 17.37
CA ASN A 12 25.36 6.57 16.56
C ASN A 12 24.67 6.80 15.19
N LEU A 13 23.35 6.70 15.12
CA LEU A 13 22.60 7.10 13.93
C LEU A 13 22.98 8.53 13.50
N ASN A 14 23.26 8.71 12.21
CA ASN A 14 23.58 10.01 11.63
C ASN A 14 22.53 11.07 12.04
N PRO A 15 22.96 12.19 12.69
CA PRO A 15 22.03 13.21 13.19
C PRO A 15 21.13 13.83 12.10
N LYS A 16 21.64 13.99 10.87
CA LYS A 16 20.85 14.51 9.73
C LYS A 16 19.73 13.53 9.36
N LEU A 17 20.03 12.23 9.27
CA LEU A 17 19.03 11.21 8.99
C LEU A 17 17.98 11.16 10.10
N ARG A 18 18.41 11.20 11.37
CA ARG A 18 17.49 11.25 12.51
C ARG A 18 16.56 12.46 12.43
N GLY A 19 17.10 13.65 12.13
CA GLY A 19 16.31 14.88 11.98
C GLY A 19 15.24 14.74 10.91
N ARG A 20 15.59 14.20 9.73
CA ARG A 20 14.64 13.93 8.62
C ARG A 20 13.51 12.97 9.04
N VAL A 21 13.85 11.87 9.70
CA VAL A 21 12.85 10.87 10.14
C VAL A 21 11.91 11.49 11.20
N VAL A 22 12.44 12.25 12.16
CA VAL A 22 11.62 12.94 13.18
C VAL A 22 10.69 13.95 12.52
N GLN A 23 11.19 14.72 11.55
CA GLN A 23 10.36 15.68 10.82
C GLN A 23 9.23 14.97 10.02
N ALA A 24 9.55 13.89 9.31
CA ALA A 24 8.56 13.09 8.60
C ALA A 24 7.46 12.53 9.54
N LEU A 25 7.85 12.06 10.75
CA LEU A 25 6.89 11.60 11.75
C LEU A 25 5.99 12.73 12.30
N ARG A 26 6.49 13.95 12.38
CA ARG A 26 5.68 15.11 12.80
C ARG A 26 4.66 15.52 11.75
N LEU A 27 5.00 15.37 10.47
CA LEU A 27 4.11 15.66 9.33
C LEU A 27 3.10 14.53 9.06
N LEU A 28 3.33 13.34 9.62
CA LEU A 28 2.50 12.17 9.36
C LEU A 28 1.00 12.39 9.62
N PRO A 29 0.55 13.07 10.70
CA PRO A 29 -0.87 13.32 10.92
C PRO A 29 -1.52 14.13 9.79
N GLU A 30 -0.83 15.15 9.27
CA GLU A 30 -1.30 15.98 8.16
C GLU A 30 -1.38 15.16 6.88
N THR A 31 -0.35 14.36 6.58
CA THR A 31 -0.33 13.46 5.42
C THR A 31 -1.47 12.42 5.48
N ILE A 32 -1.77 11.88 6.67
CA ILE A 32 -2.90 10.96 6.84
C ILE A 32 -4.23 11.69 6.62
N ALA A 33 -4.38 12.90 7.16
CA ALA A 33 -5.59 13.70 6.95
C ALA A 33 -5.81 14.00 5.45
N GLU A 34 -4.75 14.33 4.72
CA GLU A 34 -4.80 14.55 3.28
C GLU A 34 -5.20 13.27 2.52
N ALA A 35 -4.60 12.12 2.88
CA ALA A 35 -4.98 10.83 2.28
C ALA A 35 -6.46 10.48 2.52
N LEU A 36 -7.04 10.85 3.67
CA LEU A 36 -8.45 10.63 3.97
C LEU A 36 -9.40 11.49 3.11
N ASN A 37 -8.92 12.56 2.48
CA ASN A 37 -9.71 13.36 1.54
C ASN A 37 -10.07 12.58 0.26
N SER A 38 -9.38 11.48 -0.05
CA SER A 38 -9.73 10.59 -1.17
C SER A 38 -10.91 9.67 -0.89
N LYS A 39 -11.53 9.75 0.31
CA LYS A 39 -12.63 8.87 0.72
C LYS A 39 -13.81 8.88 -0.27
N GLU A 40 -14.19 10.03 -0.79
CA GLU A 40 -15.31 10.15 -1.72
C GLU A 40 -15.02 9.40 -3.03
N GLN A 41 -13.81 9.52 -3.57
CA GLN A 41 -13.38 8.76 -4.74
C GLN A 41 -13.39 7.24 -4.49
N MET A 42 -13.01 6.81 -3.28
CA MET A 42 -13.07 5.40 -2.92
C MET A 42 -14.50 4.88 -2.82
N ILE A 43 -15.45 5.69 -2.35
CA ILE A 43 -16.87 5.34 -2.29
C ILE A 43 -17.44 5.16 -3.72
N GLU A 44 -17.00 5.94 -4.70
CA GLU A 44 -17.41 5.79 -6.09
C GLU A 44 -16.92 4.49 -6.73
N ILE A 45 -15.71 4.05 -6.38
CA ILE A 45 -15.07 2.84 -6.92
C ILE A 45 -15.52 1.56 -6.18
N ALA A 46 -15.88 1.67 -4.90
CA ALA A 46 -16.21 0.52 -4.06
C ALA A 46 -17.29 -0.43 -4.64
N PRO A 47 -18.35 0.04 -5.32
CA PRO A 47 -19.35 -0.83 -5.93
C PRO A 47 -18.78 -1.79 -7.00
N ASP A 48 -17.73 -1.37 -7.71
CA ASP A 48 -17.10 -2.18 -8.76
C ASP A 48 -16.36 -3.40 -8.18
N ILE A 49 -15.96 -3.30 -6.92
CA ILE A 49 -15.22 -4.34 -6.20
C ILE A 49 -16.14 -5.17 -5.30
N ALA A 50 -17.15 -4.54 -4.70
CA ALA A 50 -17.96 -5.13 -3.63
C ALA A 50 -18.70 -6.43 -4.01
N ASN A 51 -19.01 -6.62 -5.31
CA ASN A 51 -19.70 -7.78 -5.83
C ASN A 51 -18.76 -8.79 -6.51
N LYS A 52 -17.46 -8.67 -6.31
CA LYS A 52 -16.47 -9.59 -6.87
C LYS A 52 -15.99 -10.58 -5.82
N ASP A 53 -15.68 -11.79 -6.26
CA ASP A 53 -15.18 -12.86 -5.37
C ASP A 53 -13.68 -12.77 -5.12
N ASN A 54 -12.95 -12.14 -6.05
CA ASN A 54 -11.50 -12.06 -6.04
C ASN A 54 -11.01 -10.65 -6.35
N ALA A 55 -9.78 -10.32 -5.94
CA ALA A 55 -9.09 -9.08 -6.30
C ALA A 55 -7.57 -9.28 -6.32
N LEU A 56 -6.88 -8.59 -7.22
CA LEU A 56 -5.42 -8.54 -7.26
C LEU A 56 -4.90 -7.17 -6.85
N PHE A 57 -3.87 -7.18 -6.02
CA PHE A 57 -3.12 -5.99 -5.66
C PHE A 57 -1.72 -6.05 -6.26
N LEU A 58 -1.29 -4.98 -6.93
CA LEU A 58 0.01 -4.91 -7.57
C LEU A 58 0.85 -3.80 -6.97
N GLY A 59 2.11 -4.08 -6.70
CA GLY A 59 3.08 -3.09 -6.26
C GLY A 59 4.48 -3.42 -6.75
N ARG A 60 5.29 -2.40 -7.01
CA ARG A 60 6.70 -2.55 -7.40
C ARG A 60 7.62 -2.06 -6.30
N GLY A 61 8.73 -2.76 -6.04
CA GLY A 61 9.71 -2.36 -5.03
C GLY A 61 9.06 -2.17 -3.65
N ILE A 62 9.19 -0.98 -3.08
CA ILE A 62 8.63 -0.62 -1.76
C ILE A 62 7.09 -0.61 -1.71
N PHE A 63 6.41 -0.56 -2.84
CA PHE A 63 4.95 -0.58 -2.91
C PHE A 63 4.37 -1.99 -2.87
N TYR A 64 5.17 -3.03 -3.10
CA TYR A 64 4.70 -4.40 -2.99
C TYR A 64 4.29 -4.78 -1.54
N PRO A 65 5.06 -4.49 -0.48
CA PRO A 65 4.59 -4.67 0.88
C PRO A 65 3.29 -3.90 1.21
N ILE A 66 3.10 -2.71 0.64
CA ILE A 66 1.86 -1.94 0.81
C ILE A 66 0.70 -2.61 0.08
N ALA A 67 0.92 -3.14 -1.13
CA ALA A 67 -0.07 -3.95 -1.85
C ALA A 67 -0.49 -5.19 -1.06
N LYS A 68 0.45 -5.87 -0.40
CA LYS A 68 0.16 -7.00 0.50
C LYS A 68 -0.74 -6.60 1.68
N GLU A 69 -0.47 -5.46 2.29
CA GLU A 69 -1.30 -4.93 3.38
C GLU A 69 -2.71 -4.58 2.87
N GLY A 70 -2.83 -3.97 1.69
CA GLY A 70 -4.12 -3.69 1.06
C GLY A 70 -4.93 -4.95 0.81
N ALA A 71 -4.32 -5.99 0.22
CA ALA A 71 -4.96 -7.29 0.01
C ALA A 71 -5.39 -7.94 1.33
N LEU A 72 -4.56 -7.85 2.38
CA LEU A 72 -4.89 -8.35 3.71
C LEU A 72 -6.11 -7.62 4.28
N LYS A 73 -6.14 -6.28 4.22
CA LYS A 73 -7.26 -5.48 4.72
C LYS A 73 -8.56 -5.78 3.99
N LEU A 74 -8.51 -5.94 2.65
CA LEU A 74 -9.69 -6.32 1.89
C LEU A 74 -10.24 -7.67 2.34
N LYS A 75 -9.40 -8.67 2.52
CA LYS A 75 -9.81 -10.00 3.04
C LYS A 75 -10.45 -9.93 4.42
N GLU A 76 -9.84 -9.17 5.34
CA GLU A 76 -10.30 -9.05 6.72
C GLU A 76 -11.69 -8.40 6.83
N ILE A 77 -11.99 -7.43 5.96
CA ILE A 77 -13.19 -6.60 6.08
C ILE A 77 -14.35 -7.14 5.24
N SER A 78 -14.06 -7.65 4.03
CA SER A 78 -15.07 -8.01 3.02
C SER A 78 -15.20 -9.50 2.77
N TYR A 79 -14.24 -10.31 3.21
CA TYR A 79 -14.11 -11.74 2.89
C TYR A 79 -13.84 -12.03 1.40
N ILE A 80 -13.63 -11.01 0.57
CA ILE A 80 -13.19 -11.15 -0.82
C ILE A 80 -11.78 -11.76 -0.81
N HIS A 81 -11.57 -12.81 -1.63
CA HIS A 81 -10.24 -13.37 -1.79
C HIS A 81 -9.32 -12.36 -2.50
N ALA A 82 -8.32 -11.86 -1.81
CA ALA A 82 -7.40 -10.87 -2.35
C ALA A 82 -5.95 -11.32 -2.22
N GLU A 83 -5.18 -11.21 -3.29
CA GLU A 83 -3.76 -11.52 -3.32
C GLU A 83 -2.95 -10.34 -3.83
N ALA A 84 -1.68 -10.28 -3.41
CA ALA A 84 -0.76 -9.26 -3.90
C ALA A 84 0.42 -9.88 -4.62
N TYR A 85 0.79 -9.30 -5.76
CA TYR A 85 1.94 -9.71 -6.55
C TYR A 85 2.88 -8.54 -6.83
N PRO A 86 4.20 -8.80 -6.92
CA PRO A 86 5.11 -7.82 -7.48
C PRO A 86 4.69 -7.53 -8.94
N ALA A 87 4.51 -6.26 -9.31
CA ALA A 87 4.01 -5.90 -10.64
C ALA A 87 4.85 -6.48 -11.79
N GLY A 88 6.17 -6.63 -11.57
CA GLY A 88 7.08 -7.25 -12.56
C GLY A 88 6.86 -8.75 -12.77
N GLU A 89 6.29 -9.43 -11.77
CA GLU A 89 6.07 -10.89 -11.81
C GLU A 89 4.69 -11.27 -12.37
N LEU A 90 3.83 -10.28 -12.65
CA LEU A 90 2.47 -10.53 -13.13
C LEU A 90 2.43 -11.44 -14.38
N LYS A 91 3.35 -11.24 -15.32
CA LYS A 91 3.42 -12.03 -16.58
C LYS A 91 3.97 -13.45 -16.40
N HIS A 92 4.43 -13.83 -15.22
CA HIS A 92 4.95 -15.16 -14.96
C HIS A 92 3.89 -16.15 -14.40
N GLY A 93 2.62 -15.85 -14.66
CA GLY A 93 1.50 -16.72 -14.28
C GLY A 93 0.24 -15.96 -13.85
N PRO A 94 0.31 -15.05 -12.87
CA PRO A 94 -0.90 -14.42 -12.34
C PRO A 94 -1.72 -13.62 -13.36
N LEU A 95 -1.10 -13.18 -14.45
CA LEU A 95 -1.81 -12.53 -15.56
C LEU A 95 -2.93 -13.38 -16.14
N ALA A 96 -2.80 -14.72 -16.10
CA ALA A 96 -3.82 -15.64 -16.58
C ALA A 96 -5.09 -15.65 -15.74
N LEU A 97 -5.06 -15.11 -14.52
CA LEU A 97 -6.21 -15.00 -13.62
C LEU A 97 -7.03 -13.75 -13.88
N ILE A 98 -6.54 -12.81 -14.68
CA ILE A 98 -7.18 -11.51 -14.90
C ILE A 98 -8.23 -11.65 -16.01
N ASP A 99 -9.47 -11.43 -15.63
CA ASP A 99 -10.60 -11.32 -16.51
C ASP A 99 -11.49 -10.11 -16.12
N GLU A 100 -12.66 -9.97 -16.70
CA GLU A 100 -13.62 -8.90 -16.43
C GLU A 100 -14.19 -8.92 -14.99
N ASN A 101 -14.00 -10.02 -14.27
CA ASN A 101 -14.47 -10.20 -12.90
C ASN A 101 -13.36 -10.06 -11.85
N MET A 102 -12.12 -9.85 -12.29
CA MET A 102 -10.95 -9.71 -11.43
C MET A 102 -10.51 -8.24 -11.33
N PRO A 103 -10.97 -7.46 -10.33
CA PRO A 103 -10.45 -6.12 -10.09
C PRO A 103 -8.95 -6.15 -9.82
N VAL A 104 -8.23 -5.23 -10.43
CA VAL A 104 -6.78 -5.07 -10.23
C VAL A 104 -6.50 -3.70 -9.64
N ILE A 105 -5.96 -3.67 -8.42
CA ILE A 105 -5.58 -2.47 -7.71
C ILE A 105 -4.06 -2.29 -7.81
N ALA A 106 -3.61 -1.35 -8.62
CA ALA A 106 -2.19 -1.09 -8.83
C ALA A 106 -1.72 0.14 -8.04
N LEU A 107 -0.65 -0.05 -7.25
CA LEU A 107 0.04 1.04 -6.56
C LEU A 107 1.17 1.55 -7.46
N ALA A 108 0.90 2.63 -8.19
CA ALA A 108 1.78 3.22 -9.20
C ALA A 108 1.93 4.73 -8.96
N PRO A 109 2.76 5.16 -8.00
CA PRO A 109 3.02 6.58 -7.78
C PRO A 109 3.77 7.20 -8.95
N GLU A 110 3.62 8.50 -9.16
CA GLU A 110 4.28 9.26 -10.23
C GLU A 110 5.80 9.44 -10.04
N SER A 111 6.34 9.07 -8.88
CA SER A 111 7.78 9.18 -8.61
C SER A 111 8.57 8.05 -9.28
N GLU A 112 9.67 8.38 -9.91
CA GLU A 112 10.67 7.39 -10.33
C GLU A 112 11.20 6.62 -9.10
N ILE A 113 11.22 5.30 -9.22
CA ILE A 113 11.77 4.38 -8.19
C ILE A 113 13.24 4.15 -8.50
#